data_7ac5cf2231c5f1644b7e5ddac0488071
#
_entry.id   7ac5cf2231c5f1644b7e5ddac0488071
#
_cell.length_a   1.000
_cell.length_b   1.000
_cell.length_c   1.000
_cell.angle_alpha   90.00
_cell.angle_beta   90.00
_cell.angle_gamma   90.00
#
_symmetry.space_group_name_H-M   'P 1'
#
loop_
_entity.id
_entity.type
_entity.pdbx_description
1 polymer ?
#
loop_
_entity_poly.entity_id
_entity_poly.type
_entity_poly.pdbx_seq_one_letter_code
_entity_poly.pdbx_strand_id
1 'polypeptide(L)'
;MTYGDASFQRGHWSDRLAAIDADIAAMERKTREDAPAHAAPALPPGKIAALVSAVLDRPLRPAAGSVVHVPPTSWRRGQLVPLSLKAIDGSIRAKTIRLFYRRTDQAEPWNATPMHVRPELAEGVIPADYANTSYPLQYYFELSDESGQAWLYPGLGPALTNQPYFVLG
;
A
#
# COMPACT_ATOMS: atom_id res chain seq x y z
N MET A 1 -26.85 -17.60 1.17
CA MET A 1 -27.12 -16.67 0.08
C MET A 1 -27.15 -17.48 -1.20
N THR A 2 -28.31 -17.71 -1.77
CA THR A 2 -28.47 -18.32 -3.10
C THR A 2 -28.21 -17.24 -4.13
N TYR A 3 -27.17 -17.40 -4.91
CA TYR A 3 -26.95 -16.58 -6.10
C TYR A 3 -28.07 -16.96 -7.09
N GLY A 4 -28.96 -16.00 -7.37
CA GLY A 4 -30.11 -16.27 -8.25
C GLY A 4 -29.68 -16.38 -9.71
N ASP A 5 -30.51 -17.04 -10.52
CA ASP A 5 -30.30 -17.33 -11.94
C ASP A 5 -30.44 -16.12 -12.89
N ALA A 6 -30.46 -14.91 -12.36
CA ALA A 6 -30.58 -13.71 -13.17
C ALA A 6 -29.26 -13.40 -13.87
N SER A 7 -29.25 -13.16 -15.17
CA SER A 7 -28.09 -12.94 -16.03
C SER A 7 -27.21 -11.74 -15.63
N PHE A 8 -27.74 -10.81 -14.82
CA PHE A 8 -27.02 -9.69 -14.24
C PHE A 8 -26.42 -10.00 -12.86
N GLN A 9 -26.83 -11.11 -12.25
CA GLN A 9 -26.16 -11.65 -11.06
C GLN A 9 -24.98 -12.47 -11.58
N ARG A 10 -23.79 -12.16 -11.07
CA ARG A 10 -22.58 -12.91 -11.39
C ARG A 10 -22.87 -14.39 -11.32
N GLY A 11 -22.95 -15.09 -12.45
CA GLY A 11 -23.43 -16.45 -12.66
C GLY A 11 -22.99 -17.48 -11.60
N HIS A 12 -23.63 -18.62 -11.58
CA HIS A 12 -23.28 -19.70 -10.67
C HIS A 12 -21.79 -19.99 -10.77
N TRP A 13 -21.13 -20.36 -9.65
CA TRP A 13 -19.70 -20.66 -9.63
C TRP A 13 -19.27 -21.70 -10.70
N SER A 14 -20.15 -22.65 -11.06
CA SER A 14 -19.91 -23.62 -12.13
C SER A 14 -19.77 -22.96 -13.52
N ASP A 15 -20.54 -21.88 -13.77
CA ASP A 15 -20.45 -21.15 -15.05
C ASP A 15 -19.13 -20.37 -15.13
N ARG A 16 -18.59 -19.98 -13.97
CA ARG A 16 -17.27 -19.33 -13.89
C ARG A 16 -16.12 -20.29 -14.19
N LEU A 17 -16.24 -21.57 -13.84
CA LEU A 17 -15.18 -22.54 -14.16
C LEU A 17 -14.97 -22.64 -15.66
N ALA A 18 -16.05 -22.79 -16.43
CA ALA A 18 -15.95 -22.84 -17.89
C ALA A 18 -15.38 -21.53 -18.50
N ALA A 19 -15.74 -20.37 -17.94
CA ALA A 19 -15.16 -19.08 -18.36
C ALA A 19 -13.66 -18.98 -18.03
N ILE A 20 -13.26 -19.42 -16.84
CA ILE A 20 -11.84 -19.45 -16.43
C ILE A 20 -11.04 -20.39 -17.36
N ASP A 21 -11.55 -21.57 -17.65
CA ASP A 21 -10.90 -22.51 -18.56
C ASP A 21 -10.75 -21.92 -19.98
N ALA A 22 -11.78 -21.21 -20.45
CA ALA A 22 -11.73 -20.51 -21.73
C ALA A 22 -10.71 -19.37 -21.74
N ASP A 23 -10.63 -18.60 -20.65
CA ASP A 23 -9.65 -17.51 -20.48
C ASP A 23 -8.22 -18.06 -20.41
N ILE A 24 -7.99 -19.15 -19.68
CA ILE A 24 -6.69 -19.84 -19.63
C ILE A 24 -6.28 -20.29 -21.04
N ALA A 25 -7.17 -20.96 -21.78
CA ALA A 25 -6.89 -21.41 -23.13
C ALA A 25 -6.60 -20.23 -24.08
N ALA A 26 -7.31 -19.10 -23.92
CA ALA A 26 -7.05 -17.87 -24.69
C ALA A 26 -5.68 -17.27 -24.37
N MET A 27 -5.31 -17.22 -23.10
CA MET A 27 -4.00 -16.74 -22.65
C MET A 27 -2.87 -17.63 -23.16
N GLU A 28 -3.00 -18.93 -23.07
CA GLU A 28 -2.00 -19.88 -23.60
C GLU A 28 -1.81 -19.75 -25.11
N ARG A 29 -2.91 -19.55 -25.85
CA ARG A 29 -2.86 -19.32 -27.29
C ARG A 29 -2.12 -18.02 -27.59
N LYS A 30 -2.49 -16.92 -26.93
CA LYS A 30 -1.84 -15.63 -27.10
C LYS A 30 -0.36 -15.68 -26.74
N THR A 31 0.01 -16.35 -25.67
CA THR A 31 1.42 -16.54 -25.29
C THR A 31 2.21 -17.29 -26.35
N ARG A 32 1.60 -18.29 -27.00
CA ARG A 32 2.23 -19.02 -28.12
C ARG A 32 2.39 -18.17 -29.38
N GLU A 33 1.38 -17.35 -29.68
CA GLU A 33 1.40 -16.43 -30.82
C GLU A 33 2.42 -15.30 -30.64
N ASP A 34 2.54 -14.77 -29.43
CA ASP A 34 3.44 -13.67 -29.08
C ASP A 34 4.88 -14.12 -28.75
N ALA A 35 5.10 -15.41 -28.50
CA ALA A 35 6.39 -15.96 -28.08
C ALA A 35 7.58 -15.63 -29.05
N PRO A 36 7.43 -15.64 -30.38
CA PRO A 36 8.52 -15.27 -31.25
C PRO A 36 8.78 -13.76 -31.35
N ALA A 37 7.78 -12.92 -31.08
CA ALA A 37 7.90 -11.47 -31.19
C ALA A 37 8.53 -10.79 -29.95
N HIS A 38 8.48 -11.45 -28.80
CA HIS A 38 8.91 -10.90 -27.52
C HIS A 38 9.94 -11.79 -26.79
N ALA A 39 10.69 -12.60 -27.54
CA ALA A 39 11.84 -13.29 -26.96
C ALA A 39 12.87 -12.26 -26.51
N ALA A 40 12.66 -11.73 -25.28
CA ALA A 40 13.71 -10.97 -24.62
C ALA A 40 14.99 -11.83 -24.63
N PRO A 41 16.16 -11.25 -24.95
CA PRO A 41 17.41 -12.00 -24.96
C PRO A 41 17.54 -12.73 -23.62
N ALA A 42 17.68 -14.07 -23.70
CA ALA A 42 17.79 -14.89 -22.51
C ALA A 42 18.98 -14.38 -21.66
N LEU A 43 18.67 -13.88 -20.48
CA LEU A 43 19.73 -13.45 -19.55
C LEU A 43 20.59 -14.67 -19.19
N PRO A 44 21.91 -14.54 -19.15
CA PRO A 44 22.79 -15.61 -18.69
C PRO A 44 22.32 -16.10 -17.31
N PRO A 45 22.30 -17.42 -17.06
CA PRO A 45 21.81 -17.99 -15.77
C PRO A 45 22.44 -17.34 -14.53
N GLY A 46 23.72 -16.99 -14.57
CA GLY A 46 24.39 -16.28 -13.48
C GLY A 46 23.87 -14.86 -13.25
N LYS A 47 23.39 -14.19 -14.30
CA LYS A 47 22.81 -12.85 -14.16
C LYS A 47 21.41 -12.89 -13.54
N ILE A 48 20.64 -13.94 -13.85
CA ILE A 48 19.34 -14.17 -13.21
C ILE A 48 19.53 -14.48 -11.72
N ALA A 49 20.46 -15.38 -11.38
CA ALA A 49 20.76 -15.69 -9.98
C ALA A 49 21.23 -14.45 -9.20
N ALA A 50 22.09 -13.62 -9.79
CA ALA A 50 22.53 -12.38 -9.17
C ALA A 50 21.38 -11.37 -8.97
N LEU A 51 20.47 -11.25 -9.93
CA LEU A 51 19.28 -10.39 -9.79
C LEU A 51 18.32 -10.89 -8.71
N VAL A 52 18.09 -12.22 -8.66
CA VAL A 52 17.26 -12.85 -7.63
C VAL A 52 17.87 -12.64 -6.25
N SER A 53 19.19 -12.87 -6.10
CA SER A 53 19.91 -12.63 -4.85
C SER A 53 19.81 -11.15 -4.45
N ALA A 54 20.04 -10.22 -5.36
CA ALA A 54 19.93 -8.79 -5.08
C ALA A 54 18.54 -8.35 -4.66
N VAL A 55 17.48 -9.02 -5.13
CA VAL A 55 16.11 -8.76 -4.69
C VAL A 55 15.84 -9.37 -3.32
N LEU A 56 16.33 -10.59 -3.08
CA LEU A 56 16.17 -11.29 -1.80
C LEU A 56 17.01 -10.68 -0.68
N ASP A 57 18.21 -10.19 -0.99
CA ASP A 57 19.11 -9.52 -0.06
C ASP A 57 18.71 -8.07 0.21
N ARG A 58 17.75 -7.54 -0.58
CA ARG A 58 17.21 -6.20 -0.32
C ARG A 58 16.51 -6.23 1.02
N PRO A 59 16.93 -5.42 2.00
CA PRO A 59 16.23 -5.36 3.27
C PRO A 59 14.77 -5.01 2.98
N LEU A 60 13.86 -5.92 3.32
CA LEU A 60 12.40 -5.73 3.17
C LEU A 60 11.91 -4.47 3.92
N ARG A 61 12.78 -3.90 4.75
CA ARG A 61 12.61 -2.61 5.43
C ARG A 61 13.95 -1.90 5.49
N PRO A 62 14.09 -0.72 4.88
CA PRO A 62 15.06 0.24 5.38
C PRO A 62 14.72 0.42 6.85
N ALA A 63 15.74 0.43 7.70
CA ALA A 63 15.60 0.41 9.15
C ALA A 63 14.39 1.24 9.61
N ALA A 64 13.28 0.57 9.92
CA ALA A 64 12.04 1.19 10.37
C ALA A 64 12.20 1.88 11.75
N GLY A 65 13.45 1.90 12.24
CA GLY A 65 13.83 2.39 13.53
C GLY A 65 13.89 3.90 13.68
N SER A 66 13.65 4.67 12.63
CA SER A 66 13.86 6.12 12.75
C SER A 66 12.67 6.91 13.26
N VAL A 67 11.46 6.35 13.26
CA VAL A 67 10.26 7.09 13.65
C VAL A 67 9.29 6.26 14.48
N VAL A 68 8.57 6.97 15.38
CA VAL A 68 7.47 6.43 16.15
C VAL A 68 6.25 7.35 16.03
N HIS A 69 5.07 6.75 15.97
CA HIS A 69 3.80 7.43 15.99
C HIS A 69 2.94 6.91 17.15
N VAL A 70 2.30 7.82 17.84
CA VAL A 70 1.28 7.49 18.82
C VAL A 70 -0.07 7.93 18.23
N PRO A 71 -0.93 6.97 17.83
CA PRO A 71 -2.24 7.29 17.30
C PRO A 71 -3.07 8.10 18.29
N PRO A 72 -3.82 9.10 17.86
CA PRO A 72 -4.82 9.75 18.71
C PRO A 72 -5.83 8.70 19.21
N THR A 73 -6.19 8.79 20.48
CA THR A 73 -7.18 7.88 21.10
C THR A 73 -8.62 8.22 20.71
N SER A 74 -8.84 9.44 20.24
CA SER A 74 -10.14 9.93 19.80
C SER A 74 -9.96 11.14 18.88
N TRP A 75 -10.99 11.42 18.08
CA TRP A 75 -11.09 12.62 17.26
C TRP A 75 -12.52 13.17 17.30
N ARG A 76 -12.68 14.42 16.93
CA ARG A 76 -14.00 15.05 16.86
C ARG A 76 -14.37 15.33 15.43
N ARG A 77 -15.56 14.90 15.05
CA ARG A 77 -16.14 15.15 13.73
C ARG A 77 -16.10 16.66 13.39
N GLY A 78 -15.65 16.98 12.18
CA GLY A 78 -15.57 18.36 11.71
C GLY A 78 -14.43 19.19 12.33
N GLN A 79 -13.51 18.54 13.05
CA GLN A 79 -12.28 19.17 13.51
C GLN A 79 -11.07 18.57 12.79
N LEU A 80 -10.04 19.37 12.59
CA LEU A 80 -8.79 18.86 12.04
C LEU A 80 -8.19 17.79 12.97
N VAL A 81 -7.55 16.77 12.37
CA VAL A 81 -6.89 15.70 13.11
C VAL A 81 -5.38 15.87 12.99
N PRO A 82 -4.70 16.37 14.04
CA PRO A 82 -3.25 16.50 14.00
C PRO A 82 -2.59 15.15 14.17
N LEU A 83 -1.59 14.88 13.34
CA LEU A 83 -0.81 13.64 13.35
C LEU A 83 0.68 13.99 13.35
N SER A 84 1.47 13.25 14.10
CA SER A 84 2.91 13.48 14.19
C SER A 84 3.70 12.19 14.21
N LEU A 85 4.91 12.25 13.63
CA LEU A 85 5.94 11.23 13.74
C LEU A 85 7.11 11.82 14.52
N LYS A 86 7.62 11.11 15.51
CA LYS A 86 8.82 11.49 16.27
C LYS A 86 10.01 10.65 15.88
N ALA A 87 11.19 11.24 15.84
CA ALA A 87 12.43 10.52 15.68
C ALA A 87 12.71 9.64 16.91
N ILE A 88 13.20 8.42 16.69
CA ILE A 88 13.66 7.53 17.77
C ILE A 88 15.12 7.84 18.12
N ASP A 89 15.96 8.02 17.11
CA ASP A 89 17.42 8.17 17.25
C ASP A 89 17.88 9.63 17.00
N GLY A 90 17.11 10.60 17.49
CA GLY A 90 17.48 12.02 17.45
C GLY A 90 17.23 12.74 16.12
N SER A 91 17.04 12.04 15.00
CA SER A 91 16.67 12.68 13.73
C SER A 91 15.91 11.79 12.78
N ILE A 92 14.93 12.37 12.07
CA ILE A 92 14.21 11.73 10.99
C ILE A 92 15.12 11.68 9.76
N ARG A 93 15.42 10.48 9.28
CA ARG A 93 16.26 10.26 8.10
C ARG A 93 15.53 10.39 6.76
N ALA A 94 14.20 10.49 6.79
CA ALA A 94 13.42 10.67 5.58
C ALA A 94 13.57 12.12 5.07
N LYS A 95 13.77 12.27 3.75
CA LYS A 95 13.78 13.57 3.07
C LYS A 95 12.38 14.13 2.93
N THR A 96 11.41 13.27 2.61
CA THR A 96 10.01 13.64 2.49
C THR A 96 9.13 12.65 3.23
N ILE A 97 8.06 13.16 3.81
CA ILE A 97 7.02 12.35 4.45
C ILE A 97 5.69 12.82 3.93
N ARG A 98 4.86 11.87 3.50
CA ARG A 98 3.49 12.11 3.06
C ARG A 98 2.54 11.36 3.97
N LEU A 99 1.49 12.04 4.41
CA LEU A 99 0.36 11.45 5.11
C LEU A 99 -0.69 11.04 4.08
N PHE A 100 -1.04 9.77 4.08
CA PHE A 100 -2.14 9.23 3.30
C PHE A 100 -3.32 8.94 4.24
N TYR A 101 -4.52 9.34 3.81
CA TYR A 101 -5.73 9.13 4.61
C TYR A 101 -6.94 8.89 3.72
N ARG A 102 -7.90 8.13 4.24
CA ARG A 102 -9.22 7.94 3.65
C ARG A 102 -10.24 7.56 4.74
N ARG A 103 -11.52 7.60 4.41
CA ARG A 103 -12.56 6.97 5.21
C ARG A 103 -12.45 5.45 5.09
N THR A 104 -13.11 4.69 5.98
CA THR A 104 -13.16 3.22 5.90
C THR A 104 -14.07 2.74 4.76
N ASP A 105 -14.01 3.41 3.63
CA ASP A 105 -14.69 3.05 2.37
C ASP A 105 -13.63 2.62 1.35
N GLN A 106 -13.69 1.35 0.95
CA GLN A 106 -12.71 0.77 0.01
C GLN A 106 -12.83 1.35 -1.40
N ALA A 107 -13.98 1.90 -1.77
CA ALA A 107 -14.19 2.57 -3.06
C ALA A 107 -13.57 3.97 -3.10
N GLU A 108 -13.26 4.57 -1.93
CA GLU A 108 -12.66 5.89 -1.85
C GLU A 108 -11.14 5.82 -2.08
N PRO A 109 -10.59 6.63 -2.99
CA PRO A 109 -9.15 6.70 -3.18
C PRO A 109 -8.46 7.33 -1.96
N TRP A 110 -7.19 7.00 -1.76
CA TRP A 110 -6.37 7.63 -0.75
C TRP A 110 -6.08 9.09 -1.11
N ASN A 111 -6.36 9.99 -0.18
CA ASN A 111 -5.87 11.35 -0.23
C ASN A 111 -4.45 11.40 0.30
N ALA A 112 -3.64 12.32 -0.18
CA ALA A 112 -2.26 12.48 0.24
C ALA A 112 -1.93 13.95 0.51
N THR A 113 -1.26 14.22 1.62
CA THR A 113 -0.75 15.55 1.96
C THR A 113 0.71 15.46 2.42
N PRO A 114 1.57 16.41 2.03
CA PRO A 114 2.93 16.47 2.57
C PRO A 114 2.89 16.81 4.05
N MET A 115 3.83 16.24 4.81
CA MET A 115 4.06 16.61 6.20
C MET A 115 5.17 17.65 6.31
N HIS A 116 5.10 18.46 7.34
CA HIS A 116 6.18 19.38 7.69
C HIS A 116 7.24 18.63 8.48
N VAL A 117 8.39 18.41 7.86
CA VAL A 117 9.50 17.61 8.43
C VAL A 117 10.50 18.52 9.10
N ARG A 118 10.80 18.27 10.38
CA ARG A 118 11.90 18.83 11.18
C ARG A 118 12.79 17.68 11.64
N PRO A 119 14.00 17.94 12.13
CA PRO A 119 14.91 16.86 12.51
C PRO A 119 14.29 15.81 13.47
N GLU A 120 13.56 16.25 14.49
CA GLU A 120 13.02 15.36 15.53
C GLU A 120 11.53 15.05 15.36
N LEU A 121 10.83 15.80 14.51
CA LEU A 121 9.36 15.77 14.45
C LEU A 121 8.87 16.04 13.03
N ALA A 122 7.95 15.20 12.54
CA ALA A 122 7.18 15.50 11.35
C ALA A 122 5.70 15.67 11.72
N GLU A 123 5.07 16.71 11.21
CA GLU A 123 3.69 17.09 11.54
C GLU A 123 2.83 17.16 10.28
N GLY A 124 1.62 16.65 10.36
CA GLY A 124 0.62 16.72 9.31
C GLY A 124 -0.78 16.73 9.91
N VAL A 125 -1.76 17.03 9.08
CA VAL A 125 -3.16 17.10 9.54
C VAL A 125 -4.08 16.44 8.51
N ILE A 126 -5.12 15.76 8.98
CA ILE A 126 -6.30 15.46 8.16
C ILE A 126 -7.23 16.68 8.27
N PRO A 127 -7.64 17.27 7.12
CA PRO A 127 -8.47 18.48 7.12
C PRO A 127 -9.82 18.28 7.82
N ALA A 128 -10.33 19.34 8.42
CA ALA A 128 -11.58 19.33 9.20
C ALA A 128 -12.82 18.99 8.36
N ASP A 129 -12.87 19.48 7.13
CA ASP A 129 -13.94 19.18 6.17
C ASP A 129 -13.95 17.70 5.79
N TYR A 130 -12.77 17.10 5.58
CA TYR A 130 -12.64 15.68 5.33
C TYR A 130 -13.00 14.83 6.55
N ALA A 131 -12.57 15.27 7.73
CA ALA A 131 -12.91 14.64 9.02
C ALA A 131 -14.38 14.85 9.45
N ASN A 132 -15.18 15.60 8.68
CA ASN A 132 -16.62 15.73 8.93
C ASN A 132 -17.39 14.51 8.40
N THR A 133 -17.17 13.37 9.01
CA THR A 133 -17.74 12.08 8.62
C THR A 133 -18.17 11.27 9.84
N SER A 134 -19.12 10.35 9.66
CA SER A 134 -19.47 9.34 10.65
C SER A 134 -18.67 8.05 10.53
N TYR A 135 -17.88 7.92 9.46
CA TYR A 135 -17.05 6.73 9.25
C TYR A 135 -15.69 6.88 9.93
N PRO A 136 -15.11 5.81 10.47
CA PRO A 136 -13.73 5.80 10.92
C PRO A 136 -12.78 6.25 9.82
N LEU A 137 -11.66 6.84 10.20
CA LEU A 137 -10.61 7.26 9.28
C LEU A 137 -9.46 6.26 9.29
N GLN A 138 -8.95 5.91 8.12
CA GLN A 138 -7.73 5.14 7.93
C GLN A 138 -6.62 6.09 7.50
N TYR A 139 -5.40 5.87 7.99
CA TYR A 139 -4.24 6.65 7.56
C TYR A 139 -2.93 5.87 7.71
N TYR A 140 -1.95 6.23 6.93
CA TYR A 140 -0.58 5.76 7.01
C TYR A 140 0.38 6.83 6.51
N PHE A 141 1.67 6.60 6.73
CA PHE A 141 2.71 7.51 6.30
C PHE A 141 3.60 6.82 5.26
N GLU A 142 3.97 7.55 4.23
CA GLU A 142 5.00 7.19 3.28
C GLU A 142 6.23 8.05 3.58
N LEU A 143 7.35 7.41 3.82
CA LEU A 143 8.62 8.06 4.07
C LEU A 143 9.54 7.77 2.90
N SER A 144 10.22 8.79 2.35
CA SER A 144 11.18 8.63 1.26
C SER A 144 12.52 9.26 1.63
N ASP A 145 13.60 8.59 1.29
CA ASP A 145 14.95 9.10 1.48
C ASP A 145 15.46 9.91 0.28
N GLU A 146 16.71 10.35 0.34
CA GLU A 146 17.34 11.11 -0.74
C GLU A 146 17.59 10.29 -2.01
N SER A 147 17.68 8.97 -1.89
CA SER A 147 17.85 8.06 -3.03
C SER A 147 16.54 7.80 -3.77
N GLY A 148 15.40 8.29 -3.25
CA GLY A 148 14.07 8.01 -3.77
C GLY A 148 13.51 6.66 -3.31
N GLN A 149 14.18 5.97 -2.40
CA GLN A 149 13.64 4.77 -1.79
C GLN A 149 12.54 5.16 -0.80
N ALA A 150 11.37 4.52 -0.93
CA ALA A 150 10.22 4.80 -0.10
C ALA A 150 9.81 3.58 0.73
N TRP A 151 9.25 3.83 1.91
CA TRP A 151 8.65 2.80 2.76
C TRP A 151 7.40 3.32 3.46
N LEU A 152 6.53 2.41 3.84
CA LEU A 152 5.28 2.72 4.53
C LEU A 152 5.44 2.53 6.04
N TYR A 153 4.80 3.41 6.81
CA TYR A 153 4.69 3.28 8.26
C TYR A 153 3.20 3.36 8.68
N PRO A 154 2.68 2.38 9.42
CA PRO A 154 3.38 1.30 10.12
C PRO A 154 3.91 0.20 9.21
N GLY A 155 3.43 0.10 7.96
CA GLY A 155 3.80 -0.96 7.05
C GLY A 155 3.32 -2.34 7.52
N LEU A 156 3.57 -3.36 6.71
CA LEU A 156 3.27 -4.75 7.06
C LEU A 156 4.37 -5.32 7.97
N GLY A 157 3.99 -6.09 8.99
CA GLY A 157 4.91 -6.85 9.83
C GLY A 157 5.59 -7.99 9.08
N PRO A 158 6.65 -8.60 9.63
CA PRO A 158 7.34 -9.71 9.00
C PRO A 158 6.41 -10.90 8.68
N ALA A 159 5.41 -11.11 9.51
CA ALA A 159 4.41 -12.17 9.33
C ALA A 159 3.24 -11.76 8.42
N LEU A 160 3.21 -10.51 7.93
CA LEU A 160 2.14 -9.93 7.10
C LEU A 160 0.74 -9.99 7.75
N THR A 161 0.68 -10.11 9.07
CA THR A 161 -0.57 -10.30 9.83
C THR A 161 -1.16 -9.02 10.40
N ASN A 162 -0.38 -7.93 10.41
CA ASN A 162 -0.83 -6.64 10.89
C ASN A 162 -1.44 -5.79 9.77
N GLN A 163 -2.26 -4.83 10.16
CA GLN A 163 -2.74 -3.80 9.22
C GLN A 163 -1.61 -2.81 8.90
N PRO A 164 -1.40 -2.48 7.61
CA PRO A 164 -0.37 -1.52 7.22
C PRO A 164 -0.80 -0.05 7.38
N TYR A 165 -1.85 0.21 8.13
CA TYR A 165 -2.42 1.53 8.39
C TYR A 165 -2.98 1.61 9.81
N PHE A 166 -3.17 2.82 10.29
CA PHE A 166 -3.87 3.12 11.53
C PHE A 166 -5.35 3.39 11.26
N VAL A 167 -6.18 3.17 12.27
CA VAL A 167 -7.62 3.45 12.24
C VAL A 167 -7.99 4.35 13.41
N LEU A 168 -8.74 5.41 13.12
CA LEU A 168 -9.37 6.29 14.11
C LEU A 168 -10.86 6.04 14.08
N GLY A 169 -11.41 5.55 15.18
CA GLY A 169 -12.82 5.28 15.38
C GLY A 169 -13.48 6.24 16.39
#